data_78242b60804ca19108fb44c9dbb3f72c
#
_entry.id   78242b60804ca19108fb44c9dbb3f72c
#
_cell.length_a   1.000
_cell.length_b   1.000
_cell.length_c   1.000
_cell.angle_alpha   90.00
_cell.angle_beta   90.00
_cell.angle_gamma   90.00
#
_symmetry.space_group_name_H-M   'P 1'
#
loop_
_entity.id
_entity.type
_entity.pdbx_description
1 polymer ?
#
loop_
_entity_poly.entity_id
_entity_poly.type
_entity_poly.pdbx_seq_one_letter_code
_entity_poly.pdbx_strand_id
1 'polypeptide(L)'
;MEIRRKLVDPSKYGIKCPNTMTPEFITVHNTYNDASAENEISYMIGNNNSVSFHVAVDDKEAVQGIPFDRNAWHAGDGNGDGNRKSIGVEICYSLSGGDRYYKAEDNAAIVIAQLMKQFNITISNVRTHKSWSGKHCPHRMLDEGRLDQFIEKINKAFNKDNNKPLQP
;
A
#
# COMPACT_ATOMS: atom_id res chain seq x y z
N MET A 1 -11.47 -2.20 8.07
CA MET A 1 -10.27 -2.51 8.87
C MET A 1 -9.62 -1.21 9.32
N GLU A 2 -9.23 -1.14 10.56
CA GLU A 2 -8.50 0.03 11.07
C GLU A 2 -7.10 0.10 10.47
N ILE A 3 -6.64 1.30 10.12
CA ILE A 3 -5.25 1.55 9.74
C ILE A 3 -4.61 2.27 10.93
N ARG A 4 -3.77 1.54 11.68
CA ARG A 4 -3.11 2.07 12.87
C ARG A 4 -1.95 2.98 12.47
N ARG A 5 -1.86 4.17 13.08
CA ARG A 5 -0.81 5.13 12.77
C ARG A 5 0.44 4.89 13.62
N LYS A 6 1.59 4.84 12.94
CA LYS A 6 2.93 4.89 13.53
C LYS A 6 3.76 5.80 12.62
N LEU A 7 3.48 7.09 12.68
CA LEU A 7 3.97 8.04 11.69
C LEU A 7 5.44 8.39 11.91
N VAL A 8 6.14 8.62 10.81
CA VAL A 8 7.51 9.13 10.80
C VAL A 8 7.58 10.47 11.53
N ASP A 9 8.68 10.69 12.27
CA ASP A 9 8.91 11.97 12.92
C ASP A 9 9.03 13.08 11.86
N PRO A 10 8.42 14.26 12.07
CA PRO A 10 8.51 15.37 11.11
C PRO A 10 9.93 15.80 10.78
N SER A 11 10.90 15.57 11.67
CA SER A 11 12.32 15.86 11.41
C SER A 11 12.87 15.05 10.22
N LYS A 12 12.21 13.95 9.84
CA LYS A 12 12.61 13.09 8.71
C LYS A 12 11.78 13.33 7.43
N TYR A 13 10.89 14.29 7.42
CA TYR A 13 10.08 14.57 6.22
C TYR A 13 10.95 14.86 5.00
N GLY A 14 12.06 15.56 5.17
CA GLY A 14 12.97 15.88 4.05
C GLY A 14 13.58 14.65 3.38
N ILE A 15 13.67 13.53 4.10
CA ILE A 15 14.19 12.27 3.57
C ILE A 15 13.03 11.39 3.06
N LYS A 16 11.96 11.24 3.84
CA LYS A 16 10.93 10.23 3.63
C LYS A 16 9.73 10.71 2.83
N CYS A 17 9.35 11.99 2.97
CA CYS A 17 8.12 12.50 2.37
C CYS A 17 8.17 14.03 2.20
N PRO A 18 9.11 14.53 1.37
CA PRO A 18 9.41 15.98 1.32
C PRO A 18 8.34 16.84 0.66
N ASN A 19 7.43 16.24 -0.10
CA ASN A 19 6.45 17.00 -0.89
C ASN A 19 5.04 16.75 -0.39
N THR A 20 4.19 17.76 -0.50
CA THR A 20 2.75 17.57 -0.33
C THR A 20 2.19 16.73 -1.48
N MET A 21 1.12 15.99 -1.21
CA MET A 21 0.50 15.09 -2.17
C MET A 21 -1.01 15.13 -2.04
N THR A 22 -1.70 15.15 -3.17
CA THR A 22 -3.13 14.80 -3.25
C THR A 22 -3.19 13.41 -3.90
N PRO A 23 -3.61 12.37 -3.17
CA PRO A 23 -3.63 11.01 -3.72
C PRO A 23 -4.57 10.88 -4.91
N GLU A 24 -4.06 10.33 -6.01
CA GLU A 24 -4.82 10.04 -7.23
C GLU A 24 -4.71 8.56 -7.61
N PHE A 25 -3.72 7.86 -7.09
CA PHE A 25 -3.44 6.45 -7.37
C PHE A 25 -3.13 5.71 -6.08
N ILE A 26 -3.22 4.38 -6.15
CA ILE A 26 -2.72 3.47 -5.12
C ILE A 26 -1.78 2.50 -5.80
N THR A 27 -0.59 2.29 -5.22
CA THR A 27 0.40 1.38 -5.75
C THR A 27 0.57 0.16 -4.86
N VAL A 28 0.47 -1.02 -5.47
CA VAL A 28 0.59 -2.32 -4.80
C VAL A 28 2.04 -2.79 -4.85
N HIS A 29 2.57 -3.16 -3.69
CA HIS A 29 3.92 -3.71 -3.52
C HIS A 29 3.90 -4.99 -2.72
N ASN A 30 4.91 -5.83 -2.91
CA ASN A 30 5.29 -6.90 -1.99
C ASN A 30 6.60 -6.54 -1.29
N THR A 31 6.73 -6.86 0.00
CA THR A 31 7.89 -6.48 0.79
C THR A 31 9.17 -7.22 0.42
N TYR A 32 9.06 -8.41 -0.13
CA TYR A 32 10.18 -9.33 -0.44
C TYR A 32 10.92 -9.81 0.81
N ASN A 33 10.25 -9.83 1.95
CA ASN A 33 10.76 -10.37 3.21
C ASN A 33 9.61 -10.99 4.00
N ASP A 34 9.87 -11.38 5.25
CA ASP A 34 8.86 -11.97 6.14
C ASP A 34 8.67 -11.19 7.44
N ALA A 35 8.89 -9.87 7.40
CA ALA A 35 8.61 -9.00 8.53
C ALA A 35 7.11 -8.70 8.62
N SER A 36 6.64 -8.41 9.86
CA SER A 36 5.27 -7.94 10.11
C SER A 36 5.09 -6.50 9.61
N ALA A 37 3.85 -6.04 9.52
CA ALA A 37 3.54 -4.65 9.19
C ALA A 37 4.18 -3.68 10.18
N GLU A 38 4.11 -3.99 11.48
CA GLU A 38 4.75 -3.19 12.53
C GLU A 38 6.25 -3.06 12.29
N ASN A 39 6.93 -4.17 11.99
CA ASN A 39 8.37 -4.17 11.78
C ASN A 39 8.76 -3.47 10.48
N GLU A 40 7.99 -3.63 9.41
CA GLU A 40 8.21 -2.92 8.15
C GLU A 40 8.15 -1.40 8.34
N ILE A 41 7.11 -0.92 9.01
CA ILE A 41 6.93 0.50 9.28
C ILE A 41 8.03 1.01 10.23
N SER A 42 8.33 0.27 11.31
CA SER A 42 9.37 0.67 12.27
C SER A 42 10.73 0.81 11.60
N TYR A 43 11.09 -0.13 10.73
CA TYR A 43 12.33 -0.06 9.97
C TYR A 43 12.35 1.14 9.02
N MET A 44 11.28 1.33 8.26
CA MET A 44 11.19 2.40 7.27
C MET A 44 11.28 3.79 7.91
N ILE A 45 10.53 4.03 8.98
CA ILE A 45 10.52 5.35 9.63
C ILE A 45 11.77 5.58 10.49
N GLY A 46 12.47 4.53 10.85
CA GLY A 46 13.65 4.60 11.76
C GLY A 46 14.99 4.82 11.06
N ASN A 47 15.09 4.56 9.76
CA ASN A 47 16.34 4.72 9.04
C ASN A 47 16.38 6.04 8.23
N ASN A 48 17.51 6.31 7.58
CA ASN A 48 17.71 7.53 6.78
C ASN A 48 17.76 7.24 5.27
N ASN A 49 17.28 6.08 4.84
CA ASN A 49 17.24 5.75 3.41
C ASN A 49 16.12 6.54 2.71
N SER A 50 16.36 6.95 1.47
CA SER A 50 15.34 7.61 0.63
C SER A 50 14.38 6.57 0.01
N VAL A 51 13.85 5.70 0.85
CA VAL A 51 12.85 4.70 0.52
C VAL A 51 11.75 4.81 1.56
N SER A 52 10.51 4.92 1.09
CA SER A 52 9.36 5.07 1.99
C SER A 52 8.08 4.63 1.29
N PHE A 53 7.07 4.32 2.09
CA PHE A 53 5.74 3.94 1.63
C PHE A 53 4.73 4.31 2.71
N HIS A 54 3.44 4.34 2.37
CA HIS A 54 2.43 4.86 3.28
C HIS A 54 1.93 3.82 4.27
N VAL A 55 1.62 2.61 3.80
CA VAL A 55 0.97 1.58 4.61
C VAL A 55 1.62 0.22 4.38
N ALA A 56 1.81 -0.55 5.45
CA ALA A 56 2.13 -1.97 5.39
C ALA A 56 0.95 -2.77 5.93
N VAL A 57 0.64 -3.90 5.29
CA VAL A 57 -0.48 -4.76 5.66
C VAL A 57 0.03 -6.19 5.82
N ASP A 58 -0.26 -6.79 6.97
CA ASP A 58 0.07 -8.19 7.24
C ASP A 58 -1.22 -9.02 7.47
N ASP A 59 -1.06 -10.21 8.00
CA ASP A 59 -2.17 -11.13 8.26
C ASP A 59 -3.10 -10.68 9.38
N LYS A 60 -2.72 -9.68 10.17
CA LYS A 60 -3.44 -9.24 11.37
C LYS A 60 -3.82 -7.76 11.36
N GLU A 61 -3.02 -6.90 10.74
CA GLU A 61 -3.22 -5.46 10.85
C GLU A 61 -2.66 -4.69 9.66
N ALA A 62 -3.08 -3.43 9.57
CA ALA A 62 -2.50 -2.43 8.69
C ALA A 62 -1.90 -1.30 9.52
N VAL A 63 -0.69 -0.87 9.18
CA VAL A 63 0.05 0.19 9.90
C VAL A 63 0.50 1.25 8.90
N GLN A 64 0.22 2.52 9.23
CA GLN A 64 0.59 3.67 8.40
C GLN A 64 1.83 4.36 8.96
N GLY A 65 2.83 4.62 8.11
CA GLY A 65 4.06 5.30 8.51
C GLY A 65 4.24 6.69 7.91
N ILE A 66 3.58 7.00 6.79
CA ILE A 66 3.67 8.29 6.11
C ILE A 66 2.26 8.89 6.01
N PRO A 67 2.08 10.19 6.32
CA PRO A 67 0.78 10.85 6.11
C PRO A 67 0.34 10.78 4.64
N PHE A 68 -0.95 10.59 4.41
CA PHE A 68 -1.49 10.44 3.04
C PHE A 68 -1.44 11.75 2.23
N ASP A 69 -1.27 12.89 2.87
CA ASP A 69 -1.10 14.18 2.19
C ASP A 69 0.36 14.52 1.87
N ARG A 70 1.25 13.55 2.02
CA ARG A 70 2.66 13.67 1.66
C ARG A 70 3.08 12.52 0.76
N ASN A 71 4.03 12.81 -0.16
CA ASN A 71 4.55 11.78 -1.06
C ASN A 71 5.42 10.76 -0.32
N ALA A 72 5.70 9.64 -1.00
CA ALA A 72 6.68 8.66 -0.52
C ALA A 72 7.52 8.18 -1.71
N TRP A 73 8.66 7.57 -1.42
CA TRP A 73 9.62 7.11 -2.42
C TRP A 73 9.52 5.59 -2.55
N HIS A 74 8.58 5.11 -3.38
CA HIS A 74 8.28 3.67 -3.49
C HIS A 74 8.10 3.16 -4.93
N ALA A 75 7.91 4.04 -5.91
CA ALA A 75 7.52 3.63 -7.26
C ALA A 75 8.68 3.57 -8.24
N GLY A 76 9.84 4.12 -7.89
CA GLY A 76 11.01 4.11 -8.74
C GLY A 76 10.93 5.04 -9.95
N ASP A 77 10.00 5.99 -9.98
CA ASP A 77 9.76 6.89 -11.10
C ASP A 77 10.18 8.36 -10.82
N GLY A 78 11.03 8.58 -9.81
CA GLY A 78 11.54 9.91 -9.47
C GLY A 78 10.41 10.86 -9.06
N ASN A 79 10.20 11.93 -9.82
CA ASN A 79 9.10 12.88 -9.60
C ASN A 79 7.84 12.54 -10.41
N GLY A 80 7.73 11.31 -10.90
CA GLY A 80 6.55 10.85 -11.62
C GLY A 80 5.35 10.60 -10.70
N ASP A 81 4.23 10.26 -11.31
CA ASP A 81 2.95 10.10 -10.60
C ASP A 81 2.98 8.99 -9.56
N GLY A 82 3.77 7.93 -9.78
CA GLY A 82 3.89 6.84 -8.82
C GLY A 82 4.41 7.29 -7.47
N ASN A 83 5.47 8.09 -7.44
CA ASN A 83 6.02 8.65 -6.21
C ASN A 83 5.25 9.88 -5.72
N ARG A 84 4.76 10.73 -6.62
CA ARG A 84 4.22 12.04 -6.25
C ARG A 84 2.72 12.07 -6.04
N LYS A 85 1.97 11.09 -6.55
CA LYS A 85 0.48 11.09 -6.52
C LYS A 85 -0.12 9.77 -6.07
N SER A 86 0.68 8.83 -5.59
CA SER A 86 0.21 7.48 -5.26
C SER A 86 0.45 7.12 -3.80
N ILE A 87 -0.54 6.48 -3.19
CA ILE A 87 -0.39 5.85 -1.88
C ILE A 87 0.28 4.49 -2.09
N GLY A 88 1.46 4.30 -1.50
CA GLY A 88 2.17 3.02 -1.56
C GLY A 88 1.69 2.08 -0.46
N VAL A 89 1.23 0.89 -0.84
CA VAL A 89 0.77 -0.17 0.07
C VAL A 89 1.65 -1.39 -0.10
N GLU A 90 2.32 -1.79 0.97
CA GLU A 90 3.21 -2.96 1.02
C GLU A 90 2.47 -4.15 1.63
N ILE A 91 2.44 -5.28 0.90
CA ILE A 91 1.86 -6.52 1.39
C ILE A 91 2.98 -7.39 1.93
N CYS A 92 2.88 -7.75 3.22
CA CYS A 92 3.90 -8.45 3.99
C CYS A 92 3.96 -9.96 3.68
N TYR A 93 5.04 -10.61 4.12
CA TYR A 93 5.27 -12.06 4.05
C TYR A 93 5.43 -12.61 2.65
N SER A 94 5.79 -11.79 1.71
CA SER A 94 5.88 -12.22 0.31
C SER A 94 7.10 -13.11 0.03
N LEU A 95 8.12 -13.12 0.88
CA LEU A 95 9.29 -13.99 0.70
C LEU A 95 8.92 -15.47 0.85
N SER A 96 8.31 -15.84 1.98
CA SER A 96 7.87 -17.22 2.21
C SER A 96 6.55 -17.54 1.53
N GLY A 97 5.67 -16.56 1.36
CA GLY A 97 4.36 -16.79 0.78
C GLY A 97 3.46 -17.63 1.69
N GLY A 98 2.59 -18.45 1.09
CA GLY A 98 1.71 -19.35 1.80
C GLY A 98 0.53 -18.65 2.47
N ASP A 99 -0.13 -19.35 3.43
CA ASP A 99 -1.39 -18.89 4.02
C ASP A 99 -1.27 -17.53 4.68
N ARG A 100 -0.18 -17.25 5.38
CA ARG A 100 0.06 -15.97 6.04
C ARG A 100 0.12 -14.82 5.02
N TYR A 101 0.81 -15.04 3.91
CA TYR A 101 0.85 -14.07 2.82
C TYR A 101 -0.54 -13.88 2.18
N TYR A 102 -1.27 -14.97 1.93
CA TYR A 102 -2.61 -14.87 1.33
C TYR A 102 -3.57 -14.10 2.22
N LYS A 103 -3.45 -14.27 3.54
CA LYS A 103 -4.24 -13.48 4.50
C LYS A 103 -3.85 -12.00 4.46
N ALA A 104 -2.55 -11.71 4.37
CA ALA A 104 -2.06 -10.34 4.20
C ALA A 104 -2.60 -9.71 2.90
N GLU A 105 -2.62 -10.48 1.82
CA GLU A 105 -3.18 -10.04 0.53
C GLU A 105 -4.69 -9.75 0.64
N ASP A 106 -5.45 -10.61 1.32
CA ASP A 106 -6.87 -10.39 1.55
C ASP A 106 -7.12 -9.11 2.36
N ASN A 107 -6.35 -8.89 3.41
CA ASN A 107 -6.43 -7.68 4.21
C ASN A 107 -6.06 -6.43 3.40
N ALA A 108 -5.04 -6.53 2.56
CA ALA A 108 -4.63 -5.42 1.69
C ALA A 108 -5.74 -5.02 0.71
N ALA A 109 -6.49 -5.99 0.17
CA ALA A 109 -7.62 -5.69 -0.69
C ALA A 109 -8.69 -4.86 0.03
N ILE A 110 -8.96 -5.18 1.30
CA ILE A 110 -9.90 -4.42 2.14
C ILE A 110 -9.37 -3.00 2.38
N VAL A 111 -8.10 -2.85 2.74
CA VAL A 111 -7.46 -1.56 2.99
C VAL A 111 -7.49 -0.69 1.74
N ILE A 112 -7.14 -1.26 0.59
CA ILE A 112 -7.15 -0.53 -0.69
C ILE A 112 -8.57 -0.05 -1.03
N ALA A 113 -9.58 -0.89 -0.84
CA ALA A 113 -10.97 -0.49 -1.07
C ALA A 113 -11.37 0.69 -0.17
N GLN A 114 -10.94 0.69 1.09
CA GLN A 114 -11.18 1.80 2.03
C GLN A 114 -10.51 3.10 1.56
N LEU A 115 -9.26 3.01 1.10
CA LEU A 115 -8.52 4.16 0.60
C LEU A 115 -9.12 4.72 -0.70
N MET A 116 -9.61 3.83 -1.58
CA MET A 116 -10.33 4.25 -2.79
C MET A 116 -11.54 5.12 -2.44
N LYS A 117 -12.30 4.75 -1.42
CA LYS A 117 -13.44 5.53 -0.97
C LYS A 117 -13.03 6.85 -0.34
N GLN A 118 -12.03 6.79 0.54
CA GLN A 118 -11.56 7.97 1.27
C GLN A 118 -11.05 9.06 0.32
N PHE A 119 -10.34 8.68 -0.74
CA PHE A 119 -9.69 9.61 -1.66
C PHE A 119 -10.35 9.68 -3.05
N ASN A 120 -11.49 9.03 -3.21
CA ASN A 120 -12.22 9.01 -4.48
C ASN A 120 -11.34 8.51 -5.65
N ILE A 121 -10.64 7.40 -5.41
CA ILE A 121 -9.75 6.76 -6.39
C ILE A 121 -10.51 5.58 -7.03
N THR A 122 -10.51 5.53 -8.37
CA THR A 122 -11.17 4.43 -9.09
C THR A 122 -10.25 3.22 -9.20
N ILE A 123 -10.82 2.05 -9.46
CA ILE A 123 -10.05 0.80 -9.59
C ILE A 123 -9.00 0.86 -10.70
N SER A 124 -9.24 1.61 -11.76
CA SER A 124 -8.26 1.79 -12.86
C SER A 124 -7.00 2.52 -12.41
N ASN A 125 -7.06 3.23 -11.28
CA ASN A 125 -5.93 3.93 -10.69
C ASN A 125 -5.26 3.15 -9.55
N VAL A 126 -5.64 1.89 -9.36
CA VAL A 126 -4.87 0.94 -8.56
C VAL A 126 -3.83 0.30 -9.47
N ARG A 127 -2.57 0.59 -9.20
CA ARG A 127 -1.44 0.25 -10.06
C ARG A 127 -0.46 -0.66 -9.33
N THR A 128 0.46 -1.25 -10.08
CA THR A 128 1.59 -1.99 -9.51
C THR A 128 2.86 -1.14 -9.60
N HIS A 129 3.85 -1.46 -8.77
CA HIS A 129 5.18 -0.88 -8.89
C HIS A 129 5.73 -1.10 -10.32
N LYS A 130 5.51 -2.29 -10.87
CA LYS A 130 5.92 -2.62 -12.24
C LYS A 130 5.36 -1.65 -13.28
N SER A 131 4.13 -1.18 -13.10
CA SER A 131 3.51 -0.25 -14.05
C SER A 131 4.20 1.12 -14.09
N TRP A 132 4.90 1.50 -13.01
CA TRP A 132 5.59 2.78 -12.93
C TRP A 132 7.04 2.74 -13.41
N SER A 133 7.80 1.71 -13.05
CA SER A 133 9.25 1.66 -13.30
C SER A 133 9.74 0.38 -13.96
N GLY A 134 8.87 -0.60 -14.19
CA GLY A 134 9.24 -1.90 -14.76
C GLY A 134 9.78 -2.89 -13.76
N LYS A 135 9.96 -2.51 -12.49
CA LYS A 135 10.44 -3.43 -11.47
C LYS A 135 9.47 -4.59 -11.26
N HIS A 136 9.99 -5.82 -11.09
CA HIS A 136 9.16 -7.00 -10.83
C HIS A 136 8.61 -6.99 -9.40
N CYS A 137 7.63 -6.12 -9.18
CA CYS A 137 6.95 -5.93 -7.90
C CYS A 137 5.48 -5.55 -8.17
N PRO A 138 4.53 -6.17 -7.53
CA PRO A 138 4.62 -7.14 -6.39
C PRO A 138 5.05 -8.54 -6.86
N HIS A 139 6.24 -8.98 -6.44
CA HIS A 139 6.86 -10.18 -7.02
C HIS A 139 6.06 -11.46 -6.80
N ARG A 140 5.56 -11.70 -5.58
CA ARG A 140 4.80 -12.91 -5.25
C ARG A 140 3.49 -12.97 -6.01
N MET A 141 2.77 -11.88 -6.04
CA MET A 141 1.50 -11.78 -6.74
C MET A 141 1.66 -12.00 -8.25
N LEU A 142 2.71 -11.40 -8.84
CA LEU A 142 3.00 -11.55 -10.27
C LEU A 142 3.47 -12.97 -10.61
N ASP A 143 4.37 -13.55 -9.78
CA ASP A 143 4.90 -14.90 -10.00
C ASP A 143 3.79 -15.96 -9.93
N GLU A 144 2.80 -15.77 -9.06
CA GLU A 144 1.68 -16.70 -8.89
C GLU A 144 0.48 -16.36 -9.78
N GLY A 145 0.59 -15.33 -10.62
CA GLY A 145 -0.49 -14.96 -11.53
C GLY A 145 -1.76 -14.49 -10.81
N ARG A 146 -1.63 -13.80 -9.67
CA ARG A 146 -2.75 -13.46 -8.78
C ARG A 146 -3.26 -12.03 -8.92
N LEU A 147 -2.69 -11.22 -9.79
CA LEU A 147 -3.05 -9.81 -9.88
C LEU A 147 -4.54 -9.61 -10.21
N ASP A 148 -5.06 -10.36 -11.18
CA ASP A 148 -6.47 -10.23 -11.57
C ASP A 148 -7.41 -10.62 -10.43
N GLN A 149 -7.09 -11.70 -9.69
CA GLN A 149 -7.85 -12.10 -8.51
C GLN A 149 -7.80 -11.03 -7.42
N PHE A 150 -6.65 -10.40 -7.24
CA PHE A 150 -6.48 -9.34 -6.24
C PHE A 150 -7.35 -8.13 -6.58
N ILE A 151 -7.38 -7.71 -7.84
CA ILE A 151 -8.24 -6.62 -8.32
C ILE A 151 -9.72 -6.97 -8.09
N GLU A 152 -10.13 -8.23 -8.35
CA GLU A 152 -11.49 -8.69 -8.05
C GLU A 152 -11.82 -8.61 -6.57
N LYS A 153 -10.88 -8.99 -5.70
CA LYS A 153 -11.06 -8.89 -4.24
C LYS A 153 -11.26 -7.44 -3.80
N ILE A 154 -10.49 -6.52 -4.38
CA ILE A 154 -10.67 -5.09 -4.11
C ILE A 154 -12.07 -4.64 -4.53
N ASN A 155 -12.50 -4.99 -5.73
CA ASN A 155 -13.83 -4.64 -6.23
C ASN A 155 -14.95 -5.21 -5.35
N LYS A 156 -14.82 -6.45 -4.89
CA LYS A 156 -15.79 -7.06 -3.98
C LYS A 156 -15.85 -6.32 -2.65
N ALA A 157 -14.71 -5.99 -2.08
CA ALA A 157 -14.65 -5.23 -0.83
C ALA A 157 -15.26 -3.83 -0.99
N PHE A 158 -14.97 -3.16 -2.09
CA PHE A 158 -15.51 -1.84 -2.42
C PHE A 158 -17.03 -1.89 -2.58
N ASN A 159 -17.56 -2.85 -3.34
CA ASN A 159 -18.99 -2.98 -3.62
C ASN A 159 -19.78 -3.46 -2.40
N LYS A 160 -19.20 -4.28 -1.56
CA LYS A 160 -19.83 -4.76 -0.32
C LYS A 160 -20.22 -3.58 0.58
N ASP A 161 -19.35 -2.58 0.70
CA ASP A 161 -19.64 -1.38 1.50
C ASP A 161 -20.71 -0.52 0.84
N ASN A 162 -20.72 -0.41 -0.50
CA ASN A 162 -21.73 0.34 -1.24
C ASN A 162 -23.11 -0.27 -1.15
N ASN A 163 -23.19 -1.60 -0.93
CA ASN A 163 -24.45 -2.33 -0.85
C ASN A 163 -24.99 -2.46 0.57
N LYS A 164 -24.33 -1.86 1.57
CA LYS A 164 -24.88 -1.83 2.92
C LYS A 164 -26.11 -0.93 2.96
N PRO A 165 -27.22 -1.38 3.60
CA PRO A 165 -28.36 -0.52 3.78
C PRO A 165 -27.96 0.78 4.49
N LEU A 166 -28.49 1.90 4.03
CA LEU A 166 -28.33 3.16 4.75
C LEU A 166 -28.95 2.97 6.14
N GLN A 167 -28.19 3.21 7.16
CA GLN A 167 -28.71 3.18 8.53
C GLN A 167 -29.72 4.30 8.68
N PRO A 168 -30.91 4.04 9.29
CA PRO A 168 -31.91 5.09 9.53
C PRO A 168 -31.39 6.17 10.47
#